data_fa14bf9f3b6f10ed68b5cd5137b2020f
#
_entry.id   fa14bf9f3b6f10ed68b5cd5137b2020f
#
_cell.length_a   1.000
_cell.length_b   1.000
_cell.length_c   1.000
_cell.angle_alpha   90.00
_cell.angle_beta   90.00
_cell.angle_gamma   90.00
#
_symmetry.space_group_name_H-M   'P 1'
#
loop_
_entity.id
_entity.type
_entity.pdbx_description
1 polymer ?
#
loop_
_entity_poly.entity_id
_entity_poly.type
_entity_poly.pdbx_seq_one_letter_code
_entity_poly.pdbx_strand_id
1 'polypeptide(L)'
;MAEIALQARPKRKMIYVVRDFLTKPENIILLLTVVILGFFTVYPVVLLVSNTLKVNIADLFYPELFGKKVGSFTSFHWKRMLFSEMSSTYFWVPLKNAVVMSLLASIIAILFGGVVAFLITRTDLKFKKFFSTVFIFPYIMPSWTIATFWINFFQNPQIGNYQSGMLYYLTGIKLPENFVYGLVPCAIVLGLHYAPFAYILIGGILRNMDANLEEAATILKATRAKIIRKITLPIVLPALMSTFLLVFSSSMSAYAVPQFLGGTGGFRVLTTTLKQFITNGWYGQGYIMAIFMIIFGLAILGINQRVTGSRKTFTTVTGKSGQISYIKLGPWKWIAAVILIIVCSFCSFMPLISFALESCTMIPGDYSTLTLKFWIDPGYPLQNGLHGLFHETQVWSAFKNSLILSLSCSLIAGTLGILIGYAVSKRRGTRLAKLADNLAFLPYLMPSMAMGAAFLAIGAAMGLSKTMALLVLVGSIKYLPFASRSGINAMLQLSGEIEEAALIVNVPWWKRMLRIIFPIQKSTFISGYLLPFTSCMRELSLFTLLSSGSIYLMTTLLEYWQIWCYQSANALNLLIVVTVLAINLLVNKLTGASIDKGVGG
;
A
#
# COMPACT_ATOMS: atom_id res chain seq x y z
N MET A 1 25.11 -36.47 -52.73
CA MET A 1 25.55 -35.33 -51.97
C MET A 1 24.87 -35.39 -50.64
N ALA A 2 25.60 -35.27 -49.57
CA ALA A 2 25.38 -35.82 -48.24
C ALA A 2 24.10 -35.30 -47.57
N GLU A 3 23.16 -36.20 -47.26
CA GLU A 3 22.20 -36.07 -46.16
C GLU A 3 22.98 -36.06 -44.85
N ILE A 4 23.08 -34.86 -44.26
CA ILE A 4 23.53 -34.71 -42.87
C ILE A 4 22.38 -35.20 -42.02
N ALA A 5 22.43 -36.48 -41.63
CA ALA A 5 21.54 -37.07 -40.66
C ALA A 5 21.61 -36.24 -39.37
N LEU A 6 20.52 -35.57 -39.02
CA LEU A 6 20.26 -34.98 -37.71
C LEU A 6 20.33 -36.13 -36.67
N GLN A 7 21.55 -36.43 -36.17
CA GLN A 7 21.70 -37.35 -35.06
C GLN A 7 20.88 -36.84 -33.89
N ALA A 8 19.79 -37.54 -33.57
CA ALA A 8 18.98 -37.34 -32.38
C ALA A 8 19.90 -37.36 -31.17
N ARG A 9 20.07 -36.24 -30.49
CA ARG A 9 20.88 -36.15 -29.25
C ARG A 9 20.38 -37.23 -28.29
N PRO A 10 21.28 -38.08 -27.76
CA PRO A 10 20.89 -39.14 -26.86
C PRO A 10 20.13 -38.54 -25.66
N LYS A 11 18.97 -39.11 -25.31
CA LYS A 11 18.20 -38.71 -24.13
C LYS A 11 19.10 -38.83 -22.90
N ARG A 12 19.58 -37.71 -22.38
CA ARG A 12 20.34 -37.70 -21.12
C ARG A 12 19.50 -38.36 -20.03
N LYS A 13 20.13 -39.31 -19.28
CA LYS A 13 19.45 -39.94 -18.14
C LYS A 13 18.91 -38.84 -17.20
N MET A 14 17.70 -38.99 -16.73
CA MET A 14 16.97 -37.99 -15.90
C MET A 14 17.78 -37.51 -14.68
N ILE A 15 18.61 -38.43 -14.12
CA ILE A 15 19.51 -38.13 -13.02
C ILE A 15 20.54 -37.03 -13.36
N TYR A 16 21.12 -37.03 -14.56
CA TYR A 16 22.08 -36.01 -14.98
C TYR A 16 21.40 -34.65 -15.22
N VAL A 17 20.15 -34.67 -15.71
CA VAL A 17 19.36 -33.46 -15.91
C VAL A 17 19.01 -32.82 -14.57
N VAL A 18 18.57 -33.61 -13.59
CA VAL A 18 18.25 -33.14 -12.23
C VAL A 18 19.51 -32.63 -11.53
N ARG A 19 20.65 -33.36 -11.66
CA ARG A 19 21.91 -32.91 -11.07
C ARG A 19 22.37 -31.57 -11.66
N ASP A 20 22.34 -31.44 -12.99
CA ASP A 20 22.74 -30.20 -13.69
C ASP A 20 21.77 -29.02 -13.37
N PHE A 21 20.51 -29.33 -13.08
CA PHE A 21 19.54 -28.34 -12.61
C PHE A 21 19.89 -27.89 -11.18
N LEU A 22 20.19 -28.82 -10.26
CA LEU A 22 20.45 -28.51 -8.85
C LEU A 22 21.87 -27.97 -8.60
N THR A 23 22.80 -28.04 -9.57
CA THR A 23 24.12 -27.39 -9.42
C THR A 23 24.07 -25.86 -9.63
N LYS A 24 23.02 -25.35 -10.20
CA LYS A 24 22.87 -23.92 -10.50
C LYS A 24 22.09 -23.19 -9.38
N PRO A 25 22.73 -22.20 -8.67
CA PRO A 25 22.13 -21.54 -7.53
C PRO A 25 20.77 -20.88 -7.88
N GLU A 26 20.66 -20.29 -9.06
CA GLU A 26 19.42 -19.66 -9.53
C GLU A 26 18.24 -20.63 -9.63
N ASN A 27 18.48 -21.90 -9.98
CA ASN A 27 17.41 -22.89 -10.05
C ASN A 27 16.95 -23.33 -8.65
N ILE A 28 17.89 -23.48 -7.70
CA ILE A 28 17.58 -23.79 -6.30
C ILE A 28 16.75 -22.67 -5.69
N ILE A 29 17.17 -21.41 -5.89
CA ILE A 29 16.45 -20.24 -5.40
C ILE A 29 15.03 -20.20 -5.97
N LEU A 30 14.86 -20.43 -7.28
CA LEU A 30 13.53 -20.47 -7.89
C LEU A 30 12.65 -21.59 -7.33
N LEU A 31 13.21 -22.78 -7.14
CA LEU A 31 12.47 -23.92 -6.58
C LEU A 31 12.02 -23.64 -5.15
N LEU A 32 12.95 -23.18 -4.30
CA LEU A 32 12.63 -22.80 -2.91
C LEU A 32 11.60 -21.67 -2.88
N THR A 33 11.71 -20.66 -3.74
CA THR A 33 10.74 -19.58 -3.86
C THR A 33 9.35 -20.12 -4.19
N VAL A 34 9.23 -21.01 -5.19
CA VAL A 34 7.95 -21.58 -5.58
C VAL A 34 7.34 -22.42 -4.47
N VAL A 35 8.14 -23.24 -3.78
CA VAL A 35 7.65 -24.09 -2.68
C VAL A 35 7.22 -23.21 -1.48
N ILE A 36 8.09 -22.33 -1.01
CA ILE A 36 7.85 -21.53 0.19
C ILE A 36 6.70 -20.52 -0.06
N LEU A 37 6.78 -19.74 -1.13
CA LEU A 37 5.73 -18.76 -1.42
C LEU A 37 4.44 -19.43 -1.89
N GLY A 38 4.51 -20.54 -2.62
CA GLY A 38 3.33 -21.33 -2.95
C GLY A 38 2.60 -21.79 -1.69
N PHE A 39 3.34 -22.30 -0.69
CA PHE A 39 2.76 -22.67 0.60
C PHE A 39 2.14 -21.46 1.30
N PHE A 40 2.89 -20.38 1.53
CA PHE A 40 2.41 -19.24 2.31
C PHE A 40 1.43 -18.32 1.56
N THR A 41 1.24 -18.44 0.27
CA THR A 41 0.23 -17.67 -0.47
C THR A 41 -1.02 -18.48 -0.78
N VAL A 42 -0.89 -19.77 -1.10
CA VAL A 42 -2.04 -20.61 -1.48
C VAL A 42 -2.68 -21.27 -0.27
N TYR A 43 -1.89 -21.84 0.63
CA TYR A 43 -2.41 -22.61 1.78
C TYR A 43 -3.25 -21.75 2.74
N PRO A 44 -2.91 -20.48 3.09
CA PRO A 44 -3.78 -19.63 3.89
C PRO A 44 -5.16 -19.40 3.25
N VAL A 45 -5.20 -19.23 1.93
CA VAL A 45 -6.46 -19.07 1.19
C VAL A 45 -7.30 -20.35 1.20
N VAL A 46 -6.64 -21.50 1.03
CA VAL A 46 -7.32 -22.82 1.13
C VAL A 46 -7.88 -23.03 2.52
N LEU A 47 -7.12 -22.73 3.57
CA LEU A 47 -7.62 -22.81 4.96
C LEU A 47 -8.79 -21.86 5.21
N LEU A 48 -8.70 -20.64 4.72
CA LEU A 48 -9.75 -19.62 4.82
C LEU A 48 -11.04 -20.15 4.18
N VAL A 49 -10.98 -20.67 2.95
CA VAL A 49 -12.14 -21.29 2.26
C VAL A 49 -12.65 -22.50 3.05
N SER A 50 -11.76 -23.39 3.49
CA SER A 50 -12.14 -24.56 4.28
C SER A 50 -12.89 -24.19 5.56
N ASN A 51 -12.45 -23.12 6.25
CA ASN A 51 -13.07 -22.66 7.49
C ASN A 51 -14.44 -22.01 7.28
N THR A 52 -14.76 -21.53 6.08
CA THR A 52 -16.13 -21.07 5.77
C THR A 52 -17.13 -22.20 5.62
N LEU A 53 -16.63 -23.42 5.42
CA LEU A 53 -17.46 -24.63 5.22
C LEU A 53 -17.46 -25.56 6.46
N LYS A 54 -16.91 -25.10 7.60
CA LYS A 54 -16.85 -25.86 8.85
C LYS A 54 -17.56 -25.13 9.97
N VAL A 55 -18.17 -25.90 10.86
CA VAL A 55 -18.76 -25.40 12.11
C VAL A 55 -17.64 -25.02 13.08
N ASN A 56 -17.62 -23.77 13.55
CA ASN A 56 -16.71 -23.26 14.56
C ASN A 56 -17.37 -23.32 15.95
N ILE A 57 -16.57 -23.20 17.01
CA ILE A 57 -17.12 -23.24 18.40
C ILE A 57 -18.13 -22.09 18.61
N ALA A 58 -17.86 -20.90 18.11
CA ALA A 58 -18.75 -19.74 18.22
C ALA A 58 -20.09 -19.94 17.48
N ASP A 59 -20.16 -20.86 16.53
CA ASP A 59 -21.35 -21.09 15.73
C ASP A 59 -22.38 -21.96 16.47
N LEU A 60 -21.98 -22.68 17.51
CA LEU A 60 -22.88 -23.56 18.30
C LEU A 60 -23.95 -22.79 19.07
N PHE A 61 -23.82 -21.47 19.18
CA PHE A 61 -24.88 -20.60 19.72
C PHE A 61 -26.03 -20.35 18.74
N TYR A 62 -25.89 -20.71 17.46
CA TYR A 62 -26.98 -20.61 16.49
C TYR A 62 -27.89 -21.84 16.55
N PRO A 63 -29.22 -21.64 16.60
CA PRO A 63 -30.18 -22.76 16.69
C PRO A 63 -29.98 -23.81 15.57
N GLU A 64 -29.65 -23.39 14.35
CA GLU A 64 -29.47 -24.27 13.19
C GLU A 64 -28.18 -25.13 13.27
N LEU A 65 -27.26 -24.77 14.13
CA LEU A 65 -26.00 -25.47 14.34
C LEU A 65 -25.88 -26.10 15.74
N PHE A 66 -26.88 -25.90 16.59
CA PHE A 66 -26.90 -26.47 17.93
C PHE A 66 -26.77 -27.99 17.86
N GLY A 67 -25.89 -28.55 18.67
CA GLY A 67 -25.63 -29.99 18.71
C GLY A 67 -24.76 -30.54 17.56
N LYS A 68 -24.37 -29.75 16.57
CA LYS A 68 -23.43 -30.20 15.53
C LYS A 68 -22.01 -30.27 16.07
N LYS A 69 -21.26 -31.27 15.58
CA LYS A 69 -19.84 -31.41 15.93
C LYS A 69 -19.00 -30.29 15.33
N VAL A 70 -18.15 -29.65 16.14
CA VAL A 70 -17.15 -28.67 15.66
C VAL A 70 -16.29 -29.32 14.58
N GLY A 71 -16.07 -28.61 13.49
CA GLY A 71 -15.33 -29.08 12.31
C GLY A 71 -16.19 -29.85 11.30
N SER A 72 -17.46 -30.16 11.57
CA SER A 72 -18.36 -30.78 10.58
C SER A 72 -18.66 -29.79 9.43
N PHE A 73 -18.97 -30.36 8.26
CA PHE A 73 -19.31 -29.57 7.07
C PHE A 73 -20.62 -28.80 7.25
N THR A 74 -20.63 -27.54 6.81
CA THR A 74 -21.82 -26.68 6.81
C THR A 74 -21.79 -25.68 5.69
N SER A 75 -22.95 -25.38 5.10
CA SER A 75 -23.13 -24.23 4.18
C SER A 75 -23.79 -23.03 4.91
N PHE A 76 -23.96 -23.11 6.22
CA PHE A 76 -24.66 -22.11 7.02
C PHE A 76 -24.11 -20.69 6.85
N HIS A 77 -22.78 -20.53 6.91
CA HIS A 77 -22.13 -19.22 6.79
C HIS A 77 -22.43 -18.55 5.46
N TRP A 78 -22.37 -19.31 4.35
CA TRP A 78 -22.67 -18.82 3.00
C TRP A 78 -24.14 -18.43 2.84
N LYS A 79 -25.08 -19.28 3.32
CA LYS A 79 -26.50 -18.98 3.30
C LYS A 79 -26.81 -17.72 4.11
N ARG A 80 -26.28 -17.65 5.34
CA ARG A 80 -26.48 -16.52 6.23
C ARG A 80 -25.89 -15.22 5.66
N MET A 81 -24.70 -15.28 5.04
CA MET A 81 -24.01 -14.11 4.54
C MET A 81 -24.60 -13.55 3.24
N LEU A 82 -25.11 -14.41 2.35
CA LEU A 82 -25.56 -13.99 1.03
C LEU A 82 -27.08 -13.88 0.89
N PHE A 83 -27.86 -14.68 1.65
CA PHE A 83 -29.28 -14.89 1.40
C PHE A 83 -30.20 -14.64 2.62
N SER A 84 -29.65 -14.28 3.79
CA SER A 84 -30.47 -13.95 4.96
C SER A 84 -30.90 -12.49 4.96
N GLU A 85 -31.83 -12.11 5.84
CA GLU A 85 -32.22 -10.72 6.05
C GLU A 85 -31.03 -9.83 6.46
N MET A 86 -30.07 -10.39 7.19
CA MET A 86 -28.85 -9.69 7.59
C MET A 86 -27.86 -9.45 6.44
N SER A 87 -27.99 -10.16 5.31
CA SER A 87 -27.08 -10.06 4.16
C SER A 87 -27.05 -8.65 3.59
N SER A 88 -28.21 -7.97 3.56
CA SER A 88 -28.30 -6.59 3.08
C SER A 88 -27.41 -5.66 3.90
N THR A 89 -27.53 -5.68 5.23
CA THR A 89 -26.84 -4.77 6.14
C THR A 89 -25.35 -5.07 6.28
N TYR A 90 -24.97 -6.35 6.30
CA TYR A 90 -23.60 -6.73 6.62
C TYR A 90 -22.74 -7.14 5.43
N PHE A 91 -23.35 -7.38 4.26
CA PHE A 91 -22.60 -7.76 3.06
C PHE A 91 -22.88 -6.85 1.86
N TRP A 92 -24.14 -6.78 1.39
CA TRP A 92 -24.45 -6.09 0.14
C TRP A 92 -24.28 -4.57 0.23
N VAL A 93 -24.74 -3.94 1.31
CA VAL A 93 -24.55 -2.50 1.54
C VAL A 93 -23.07 -2.16 1.74
N PRO A 94 -22.29 -2.86 2.61
CA PRO A 94 -20.84 -2.64 2.71
C PRO A 94 -20.08 -2.90 1.41
N LEU A 95 -20.49 -3.87 0.60
CA LEU A 95 -19.90 -4.10 -0.71
C LEU A 95 -20.17 -2.93 -1.66
N LYS A 96 -21.42 -2.49 -1.79
CA LYS A 96 -21.80 -1.33 -2.59
C LYS A 96 -21.04 -0.09 -2.14
N ASN A 97 -20.98 0.16 -0.85
CA ASN A 97 -20.26 1.28 -0.26
C ASN A 97 -18.75 1.23 -0.62
N ALA A 98 -18.11 0.07 -0.49
CA ALA A 98 -16.71 -0.11 -0.86
C ALA A 98 -16.47 0.19 -2.34
N VAL A 99 -17.33 -0.30 -3.24
CA VAL A 99 -17.21 -0.06 -4.69
C VAL A 99 -17.40 1.42 -5.01
N VAL A 100 -18.46 2.07 -4.50
CA VAL A 100 -18.75 3.48 -4.76
C VAL A 100 -17.66 4.38 -4.20
N MET A 101 -17.23 4.14 -2.95
CA MET A 101 -16.13 4.87 -2.33
C MET A 101 -14.85 4.77 -3.17
N SER A 102 -14.49 3.57 -3.60
CA SER A 102 -13.28 3.33 -4.39
C SER A 102 -13.33 3.96 -5.78
N LEU A 103 -14.51 3.94 -6.41
CA LEU A 103 -14.75 4.61 -7.69
C LEU A 103 -14.52 6.12 -7.58
N LEU A 104 -15.17 6.75 -6.60
CA LEU A 104 -15.05 8.18 -6.35
C LEU A 104 -13.61 8.56 -5.98
N ALA A 105 -12.96 7.81 -5.07
CA ALA A 105 -11.57 8.04 -4.69
C ALA A 105 -10.63 7.96 -5.89
N SER A 106 -10.84 7.00 -6.79
CA SER A 106 -10.02 6.84 -8.00
C SER A 106 -10.19 8.00 -8.96
N ILE A 107 -11.41 8.47 -9.15
CA ILE A 107 -11.70 9.63 -9.99
C ILE A 107 -11.01 10.87 -9.40
N ILE A 108 -11.17 11.13 -8.10
CA ILE A 108 -10.53 12.26 -7.41
C ILE A 108 -9.00 12.18 -7.52
N ALA A 109 -8.41 11.01 -7.25
CA ALA A 109 -6.97 10.81 -7.32
C ALA A 109 -6.40 11.10 -8.71
N ILE A 110 -7.07 10.62 -9.76
CA ILE A 110 -6.64 10.83 -11.15
C ILE A 110 -6.84 12.28 -11.58
N LEU A 111 -7.98 12.87 -11.29
CA LEU A 111 -8.24 14.27 -11.65
C LEU A 111 -7.23 15.18 -10.98
N PHE A 112 -7.06 15.06 -9.67
CA PHE A 112 -6.16 15.91 -8.93
C PHE A 112 -4.69 15.59 -9.21
N GLY A 113 -4.28 14.31 -9.10
CA GLY A 113 -2.89 13.89 -9.37
C GLY A 113 -2.49 14.08 -10.83
N GLY A 114 -3.41 13.84 -11.79
CA GLY A 114 -3.19 14.05 -13.22
C GLY A 114 -3.02 15.52 -13.60
N VAL A 115 -3.84 16.41 -13.02
CA VAL A 115 -3.69 17.87 -13.22
C VAL A 115 -2.35 18.35 -12.66
N VAL A 116 -1.97 17.92 -11.45
CA VAL A 116 -0.67 18.27 -10.86
C VAL A 116 0.48 17.72 -11.70
N ALA A 117 0.37 16.48 -12.18
CA ALA A 117 1.35 15.87 -13.08
C ALA A 117 1.53 16.69 -14.36
N PHE A 118 0.44 17.10 -14.99
CA PHE A 118 0.46 17.93 -16.17
C PHE A 118 1.08 19.31 -15.91
N LEU A 119 0.68 20.00 -14.85
CA LEU A 119 1.19 21.31 -14.48
C LEU A 119 2.71 21.29 -14.22
N ILE A 120 3.20 20.28 -13.49
CA ILE A 120 4.62 20.17 -13.16
C ILE A 120 5.46 19.76 -14.37
N THR A 121 4.97 18.82 -15.20
CA THR A 121 5.78 18.23 -16.27
C THR A 121 5.70 18.98 -17.59
N ARG A 122 4.55 19.58 -17.91
CA ARG A 122 4.25 20.11 -19.27
C ARG A 122 4.04 21.63 -19.33
N THR A 123 4.12 22.35 -18.21
CA THR A 123 3.89 23.81 -18.19
C THR A 123 5.08 24.57 -17.62
N ASP A 124 5.09 25.90 -17.73
CA ASP A 124 6.09 26.80 -17.15
C ASP A 124 5.75 27.21 -15.68
N LEU A 125 5.09 26.30 -14.92
CA LEU A 125 4.73 26.52 -13.52
C LEU A 125 5.96 26.92 -12.69
N LYS A 126 5.80 27.87 -11.77
CA LYS A 126 6.84 28.25 -10.81
C LYS A 126 6.93 27.23 -9.66
N PHE A 127 8.11 27.13 -9.03
CA PHE A 127 8.35 26.27 -7.86
C PHE A 127 8.12 24.75 -8.09
N LYS A 128 8.32 24.24 -9.30
CA LYS A 128 8.09 22.83 -9.65
C LYS A 128 8.77 21.84 -8.70
N LYS A 129 10.05 22.10 -8.31
CA LYS A 129 10.80 21.23 -7.38
C LYS A 129 10.14 21.15 -6.00
N PHE A 130 9.67 22.28 -5.50
CA PHE A 130 8.94 22.34 -4.23
C PHE A 130 7.65 21.52 -4.31
N PHE A 131 6.82 21.76 -5.33
CA PHE A 131 5.56 21.03 -5.50
C PHE A 131 5.78 19.53 -5.70
N SER A 132 6.76 19.12 -6.52
CA SER A 132 7.05 17.70 -6.73
C SER A 132 7.44 16.98 -5.44
N THR A 133 8.12 17.66 -4.52
CA THR A 133 8.51 17.09 -3.23
C THR A 133 7.37 17.08 -2.22
N VAL A 134 6.70 18.22 -2.02
CA VAL A 134 5.66 18.35 -0.99
C VAL A 134 4.39 17.58 -1.35
N PHE A 135 4.05 17.49 -2.64
CA PHE A 135 2.89 16.77 -3.11
C PHE A 135 2.94 15.25 -2.84
N ILE A 136 4.13 14.70 -2.62
CA ILE A 136 4.31 13.28 -2.30
C ILE A 136 4.05 12.98 -0.82
N PHE A 137 4.12 13.97 0.08
CA PHE A 137 3.96 13.76 1.53
C PHE A 137 2.68 13.04 1.93
N PRO A 138 1.49 13.36 1.41
CA PRO A 138 0.25 12.65 1.73
C PRO A 138 0.32 11.14 1.45
N TYR A 139 1.10 10.71 0.47
CA TYR A 139 1.30 9.31 0.14
C TYR A 139 2.33 8.62 1.06
N ILE A 140 3.32 9.37 1.54
CA ILE A 140 4.30 8.88 2.51
C ILE A 140 3.65 8.70 3.89
N MET A 141 2.78 9.65 4.29
CA MET A 141 2.04 9.55 5.54
C MET A 141 1.06 8.35 5.52
N PRO A 142 0.76 7.76 6.67
CA PRO A 142 -0.34 6.80 6.77
C PRO A 142 -1.67 7.40 6.32
N SER A 143 -2.54 6.60 5.69
CA SER A 143 -3.81 7.11 5.16
C SER A 143 -4.77 7.64 6.25
N TRP A 144 -4.70 7.08 7.46
CA TRP A 144 -5.52 7.58 8.59
C TRP A 144 -5.10 8.97 9.06
N THR A 145 -3.87 9.40 8.82
CA THR A 145 -3.39 10.74 9.18
C THR A 145 -4.28 11.83 8.57
N ILE A 146 -4.60 11.69 7.28
CA ILE A 146 -5.51 12.64 6.62
C ILE A 146 -6.94 12.47 7.14
N ALA A 147 -7.35 11.24 7.47
CA ALA A 147 -8.69 10.98 8.00
C ALA A 147 -8.89 11.59 9.40
N THR A 148 -7.96 11.40 10.31
CA THR A 148 -8.01 11.98 11.66
C THR A 148 -7.87 13.50 11.63
N PHE A 149 -6.99 14.02 10.75
CA PHE A 149 -6.92 15.46 10.49
C PHE A 149 -8.25 16.01 9.97
N TRP A 150 -8.92 15.29 9.07
CA TRP A 150 -10.23 15.71 8.54
C TRP A 150 -11.25 15.88 9.64
N ILE A 151 -11.30 14.95 10.60
CA ILE A 151 -12.16 15.04 11.78
C ILE A 151 -11.77 16.26 12.62
N ASN A 152 -10.50 16.35 13.03
CA ASN A 152 -9.99 17.45 13.86
C ASN A 152 -10.26 18.83 13.26
N PHE A 153 -10.27 18.93 11.92
CA PHE A 153 -10.46 20.19 11.23
C PHE A 153 -11.94 20.55 11.01
N PHE A 154 -12.76 19.59 10.60
CA PHE A 154 -14.13 19.84 10.11
C PHE A 154 -15.26 19.49 11.08
N GLN A 155 -14.99 18.76 12.16
CA GLN A 155 -16.05 18.44 13.13
C GLN A 155 -16.60 19.71 13.79
N ASN A 156 -17.81 19.61 14.35
CA ASN A 156 -18.45 20.69 15.08
C ASN A 156 -19.32 20.11 16.23
N PRO A 157 -19.73 20.92 17.22
CA PRO A 157 -20.44 20.43 18.41
C PRO A 157 -21.76 19.70 18.15
N GLN A 158 -22.35 19.83 16.96
CA GLN A 158 -23.62 19.15 16.62
C GLN A 158 -23.38 17.68 16.20
N ILE A 159 -22.19 17.36 15.67
CA ILE A 159 -21.87 16.05 15.07
C ILE A 159 -20.68 15.34 15.74
N GLY A 160 -19.89 16.03 16.56
CA GLY A 160 -18.64 15.54 17.14
C GLY A 160 -18.68 15.34 18.65
N ASN A 161 -19.78 14.84 19.23
CA ASN A 161 -19.89 14.65 20.69
C ASN A 161 -19.51 15.90 21.49
N TYR A 162 -20.01 17.06 21.10
CA TYR A 162 -19.70 18.39 21.66
C TYR A 162 -18.27 18.89 21.44
N GLN A 163 -17.45 18.19 20.67
CA GLN A 163 -16.10 18.63 20.33
C GLN A 163 -16.14 19.61 19.16
N SER A 164 -15.34 20.68 19.25
CA SER A 164 -15.18 21.68 18.19
C SER A 164 -13.96 21.35 17.35
N GLY A 165 -14.12 21.32 16.02
CA GLY A 165 -12.97 21.25 15.13
C GLY A 165 -12.38 22.65 14.87
N MET A 166 -11.17 22.67 14.32
CA MET A 166 -10.42 23.91 14.08
C MET A 166 -11.20 24.92 13.21
N LEU A 167 -11.88 24.45 12.16
CA LEU A 167 -12.68 25.33 11.30
C LEU A 167 -13.82 25.99 12.08
N TYR A 168 -14.55 25.21 12.88
CA TYR A 168 -15.64 25.76 13.69
C TYR A 168 -15.13 26.73 14.74
N TYR A 169 -14.03 26.43 15.42
CA TYR A 169 -13.43 27.32 16.41
C TYR A 169 -13.00 28.66 15.80
N LEU A 170 -12.42 28.66 14.60
CA LEU A 170 -11.94 29.87 13.94
C LEU A 170 -13.03 30.70 13.28
N THR A 171 -14.08 30.07 12.76
CA THR A 171 -15.03 30.71 11.86
C THR A 171 -16.50 30.61 12.29
N GLY A 172 -16.82 29.72 13.24
CA GLY A 172 -18.21 29.40 13.63
C GLY A 172 -18.98 28.59 12.57
N ILE A 173 -18.36 28.23 11.43
CA ILE A 173 -19.03 27.51 10.35
C ILE A 173 -19.30 26.06 10.76
N LYS A 174 -20.56 25.64 10.67
CA LYS A 174 -21.01 24.28 10.92
C LYS A 174 -21.19 23.54 9.60
N LEU A 175 -20.44 22.48 9.39
CA LEU A 175 -20.60 21.63 8.23
C LEU A 175 -21.57 20.48 8.52
N PRO A 176 -22.30 19.97 7.51
CA PRO A 176 -23.23 18.86 7.69
C PRO A 176 -22.48 17.56 7.99
N GLU A 177 -23.11 16.63 8.71
CA GLU A 177 -22.54 15.35 9.10
C GLU A 177 -21.98 14.57 7.89
N ASN A 178 -22.71 14.52 6.79
CA ASN A 178 -22.31 13.80 5.57
C ASN A 178 -21.02 14.35 4.92
N PHE A 179 -20.58 15.55 5.26
CA PHE A 179 -19.29 16.10 4.82
C PHE A 179 -18.14 15.69 5.74
N VAL A 180 -18.42 15.49 7.03
CA VAL A 180 -17.40 15.14 8.03
C VAL A 180 -17.26 13.63 8.17
N TYR A 181 -18.37 12.89 8.11
CA TYR A 181 -18.41 11.44 8.26
C TYR A 181 -19.12 10.76 7.07
N GLY A 182 -18.74 9.53 6.77
CA GLY A 182 -19.42 8.70 5.79
C GLY A 182 -18.71 8.58 4.44
N LEU A 183 -19.48 8.36 3.38
CA LEU A 183 -18.98 8.08 2.03
C LEU A 183 -18.12 9.22 1.45
N VAL A 184 -18.62 10.44 1.55
CA VAL A 184 -18.01 11.61 0.89
C VAL A 184 -16.60 11.88 1.42
N PRO A 185 -16.38 12.05 2.75
CA PRO A 185 -15.04 12.29 3.27
C PRO A 185 -14.11 11.07 3.05
N CYS A 186 -14.61 9.84 3.16
CA CYS A 186 -13.81 8.67 2.84
C CYS A 186 -13.28 8.70 1.40
N ALA A 187 -14.12 9.06 0.43
CA ALA A 187 -13.73 9.15 -0.97
C ALA A 187 -12.74 10.30 -1.22
N ILE A 188 -12.96 11.47 -0.62
CA ILE A 188 -12.07 12.63 -0.75
C ILE A 188 -10.70 12.33 -0.12
N VAL A 189 -10.68 11.84 1.11
CA VAL A 189 -9.44 11.55 1.84
C VAL A 189 -8.61 10.47 1.14
N LEU A 190 -9.22 9.38 0.69
CA LEU A 190 -8.53 8.36 -0.10
C LEU A 190 -8.06 8.91 -1.45
N GLY A 191 -8.87 9.72 -2.11
CA GLY A 191 -8.51 10.40 -3.35
C GLY A 191 -7.28 11.29 -3.20
N LEU A 192 -7.23 12.11 -2.15
CA LEU A 192 -6.10 12.98 -1.83
C LEU A 192 -4.86 12.17 -1.43
N HIS A 193 -5.04 11.08 -0.66
CA HIS A 193 -3.94 10.21 -0.26
C HIS A 193 -3.29 9.50 -1.47
N TYR A 194 -4.08 9.06 -2.46
CA TYR A 194 -3.57 8.39 -3.65
C TYR A 194 -3.27 9.35 -4.83
N ALA A 195 -3.61 10.62 -4.75
CA ALA A 195 -3.29 11.59 -5.80
C ALA A 195 -1.79 11.70 -6.11
N PRO A 196 -0.86 11.66 -5.13
CA PRO A 196 0.57 11.61 -5.43
C PRO A 196 1.01 10.35 -6.19
N PHE A 197 0.38 9.22 -5.94
CA PHE A 197 0.64 8.00 -6.70
C PHE A 197 0.20 8.16 -8.16
N ALA A 198 -0.97 8.74 -8.40
CA ALA A 198 -1.42 9.11 -9.73
C ALA A 198 -0.47 10.12 -10.40
N TYR A 199 0.00 11.12 -9.67
CA TYR A 199 1.01 12.08 -10.13
C TYR A 199 2.29 11.39 -10.61
N ILE A 200 2.83 10.43 -9.86
CA ILE A 200 4.07 9.73 -10.22
C ILE A 200 3.88 8.91 -11.51
N LEU A 201 2.80 8.13 -11.61
CA LEU A 201 2.56 7.26 -12.76
C LEU A 201 2.25 8.04 -14.05
N ILE A 202 1.37 9.02 -13.97
CA ILE A 202 0.96 9.85 -15.11
C ILE A 202 2.11 10.78 -15.51
N GLY A 203 2.77 11.40 -14.52
CA GLY A 203 3.90 12.29 -14.73
C GLY A 203 5.10 11.61 -15.36
N GLY A 204 5.34 10.33 -15.02
CA GLY A 204 6.39 9.52 -15.66
C GLY A 204 6.18 9.38 -17.16
N ILE A 205 4.94 9.13 -17.63
CA ILE A 205 4.63 9.06 -19.06
C ILE A 205 4.69 10.44 -19.73
N LEU A 206 4.13 11.45 -19.08
CA LEU A 206 4.17 12.83 -19.61
C LEU A 206 5.61 13.34 -19.79
N ARG A 207 6.55 12.99 -18.91
CA ARG A 207 7.97 13.35 -19.05
C ARG A 207 8.65 12.68 -20.22
N ASN A 208 8.30 11.42 -20.51
CA ASN A 208 8.91 10.60 -21.56
C ASN A 208 8.22 10.73 -22.92
N MET A 209 7.17 11.55 -23.02
CA MET A 209 6.45 11.76 -24.28
C MET A 209 7.25 12.68 -25.18
N ASP A 210 7.40 12.28 -26.46
CA ASP A 210 8.11 13.05 -27.49
C ASP A 210 7.42 14.40 -27.75
N ALA A 211 8.15 15.49 -27.54
CA ALA A 211 7.69 16.86 -27.79
C ALA A 211 7.39 17.11 -29.29
N ASN A 212 8.09 16.43 -30.20
CA ASN A 212 7.96 16.62 -31.63
C ASN A 212 6.52 16.36 -32.12
N LEU A 213 5.78 15.46 -31.46
CA LEU A 213 4.38 15.18 -31.82
C LEU A 213 3.45 16.38 -31.57
N GLU A 214 3.68 17.11 -30.48
CA GLU A 214 2.89 18.30 -30.13
C GLU A 214 3.34 19.52 -30.94
N GLU A 215 4.64 19.63 -31.21
CA GLU A 215 5.24 20.70 -32.02
C GLU A 215 4.78 20.59 -33.46
N ALA A 216 4.81 19.40 -34.06
CA ALA A 216 4.28 19.16 -35.41
C ALA A 216 2.80 19.56 -35.53
N ALA A 217 1.99 19.21 -34.53
CA ALA A 217 0.59 19.62 -34.50
C ALA A 217 0.43 21.15 -34.35
N THR A 218 1.33 21.79 -33.61
CA THR A 218 1.33 23.25 -33.46
C THR A 218 1.70 23.95 -34.76
N ILE A 219 2.68 23.43 -35.50
CA ILE A 219 3.04 23.92 -36.84
C ILE A 219 1.85 23.81 -37.80
N LEU A 220 1.06 22.73 -37.69
CA LEU A 220 -0.19 22.53 -38.44
C LEU A 220 -1.37 23.38 -37.90
N LYS A 221 -1.10 24.40 -37.07
CA LYS A 221 -2.09 25.33 -36.48
C LYS A 221 -3.21 24.63 -35.68
N ALA A 222 -2.96 23.44 -35.12
CA ALA A 222 -3.93 22.79 -34.24
C ALA A 222 -4.05 23.57 -32.92
N THR A 223 -5.27 23.75 -32.43
CA THR A 223 -5.52 24.38 -31.13
C THR A 223 -4.99 23.49 -30.00
N ARG A 224 -4.55 24.11 -28.88
CA ARG A 224 -4.04 23.36 -27.70
C ARG A 224 -5.01 22.32 -27.18
N ALA A 225 -6.31 22.63 -27.12
CA ALA A 225 -7.34 21.68 -26.73
C ALA A 225 -7.39 20.47 -27.67
N LYS A 226 -7.21 20.68 -28.99
CA LYS A 226 -7.18 19.60 -30.00
C LYS A 226 -5.92 18.72 -29.83
N ILE A 227 -4.77 19.33 -29.53
CA ILE A 227 -3.50 18.61 -29.25
C ILE A 227 -3.67 17.73 -27.99
N ILE A 228 -4.16 18.31 -26.89
CA ILE A 228 -4.38 17.57 -25.64
C ILE A 228 -5.35 16.39 -25.88
N ARG A 229 -6.49 16.64 -26.54
CA ARG A 229 -7.53 15.61 -26.72
C ARG A 229 -7.14 14.52 -27.72
N LYS A 230 -6.40 14.87 -28.81
CA LYS A 230 -6.10 13.93 -29.90
C LYS A 230 -4.71 13.33 -29.88
N ILE A 231 -3.76 13.92 -29.15
CA ILE A 231 -2.36 13.44 -29.04
C ILE A 231 -2.03 13.07 -27.61
N THR A 232 -2.04 14.05 -26.69
CA THR A 232 -1.56 13.84 -25.32
C THR A 232 -2.43 12.84 -24.57
N LEU A 233 -3.75 13.03 -24.56
CA LEU A 233 -4.70 12.17 -23.84
C LEU A 233 -4.68 10.71 -24.31
N PRO A 234 -4.73 10.38 -25.63
CA PRO A 234 -4.63 9.00 -26.10
C PRO A 234 -3.32 8.31 -25.72
N ILE A 235 -2.19 9.03 -25.72
CA ILE A 235 -0.89 8.49 -25.31
C ILE A 235 -0.86 8.18 -23.80
N VAL A 236 -1.48 9.04 -23.00
CA VAL A 236 -1.53 8.90 -21.53
C VAL A 236 -2.65 7.97 -21.07
N LEU A 237 -3.68 7.74 -21.90
CA LEU A 237 -4.87 6.96 -21.54
C LEU A 237 -4.57 5.56 -20.95
N PRO A 238 -3.64 4.75 -21.48
CA PRO A 238 -3.29 3.47 -20.87
C PRO A 238 -2.74 3.60 -19.45
N ALA A 239 -1.99 4.70 -19.15
CA ALA A 239 -1.52 4.99 -17.81
C ALA A 239 -2.66 5.44 -16.89
N LEU A 240 -3.56 6.28 -17.39
CA LEU A 240 -4.75 6.69 -16.65
C LEU A 240 -5.59 5.47 -16.25
N MET A 241 -5.84 4.55 -17.18
CA MET A 241 -6.59 3.31 -16.91
C MET A 241 -5.88 2.41 -15.90
N SER A 242 -4.56 2.22 -16.06
CA SER A 242 -3.77 1.43 -15.10
C SER A 242 -3.77 2.07 -13.72
N THR A 243 -3.57 3.39 -13.64
CA THR A 243 -3.62 4.14 -12.39
C THR A 243 -4.99 4.05 -11.73
N PHE A 244 -6.06 4.19 -12.52
CA PHE A 244 -7.43 4.02 -12.04
C PHE A 244 -7.64 2.67 -11.37
N LEU A 245 -7.27 1.59 -12.04
CA LEU A 245 -7.44 0.23 -11.53
C LEU A 245 -6.61 -0.02 -10.26
N LEU A 246 -5.38 0.50 -10.20
CA LEU A 246 -4.53 0.37 -9.02
C LEU A 246 -5.06 1.18 -7.83
N VAL A 247 -5.49 2.42 -8.03
CA VAL A 247 -6.09 3.24 -6.97
C VAL A 247 -7.42 2.64 -6.53
N PHE A 248 -8.24 2.16 -7.44
CA PHE A 248 -9.51 1.50 -7.14
C PHE A 248 -9.28 0.26 -6.26
N SER A 249 -8.33 -0.61 -6.63
CA SER A 249 -7.99 -1.79 -5.85
C SER A 249 -7.48 -1.44 -4.46
N SER A 250 -6.61 -0.43 -4.36
CA SER A 250 -6.06 0.03 -3.08
C SER A 250 -7.13 0.65 -2.18
N SER A 251 -8.02 1.48 -2.75
CA SER A 251 -9.14 2.11 -2.02
C SER A 251 -10.18 1.07 -1.57
N MET A 252 -10.46 0.05 -2.40
CA MET A 252 -11.37 -1.04 -2.04
C MET A 252 -10.84 -1.90 -0.89
N SER A 253 -9.51 -1.93 -0.75
CA SER A 253 -8.81 -2.64 0.32
C SER A 253 -8.57 -1.77 1.56
N ALA A 254 -8.90 -0.48 1.50
CA ALA A 254 -8.67 0.45 2.58
C ALA A 254 -9.54 0.12 3.79
N TYR A 255 -8.90 0.05 4.97
CA TYR A 255 -9.56 -0.16 6.26
C TYR A 255 -9.54 1.10 7.12
N ALA A 256 -8.37 1.70 7.29
CA ALA A 256 -8.16 2.76 8.27
C ALA A 256 -9.05 4.00 8.04
N VAL A 257 -9.14 4.48 6.79
CA VAL A 257 -9.96 5.67 6.49
C VAL A 257 -11.45 5.42 6.74
N PRO A 258 -12.07 4.33 6.23
CA PRO A 258 -13.46 4.02 6.57
C PRO A 258 -13.68 3.71 8.06
N GLN A 259 -12.68 3.22 8.78
CA GLN A 259 -12.77 2.98 10.21
C GLN A 259 -12.94 4.29 10.99
N PHE A 260 -12.13 5.30 10.67
CA PHE A 260 -12.16 6.57 11.39
C PHE A 260 -13.30 7.49 10.90
N LEU A 261 -13.52 7.59 9.59
CA LEU A 261 -14.52 8.50 9.02
C LEU A 261 -15.90 7.88 8.82
N GLY A 262 -15.99 6.55 8.79
CA GLY A 262 -17.27 5.87 8.52
C GLY A 262 -18.02 5.46 9.77
N GLY A 263 -17.30 5.09 10.84
CA GLY A 263 -17.88 4.45 12.02
C GLY A 263 -18.98 5.27 12.70
N THR A 264 -18.75 6.54 12.89
CA THR A 264 -19.67 7.48 13.56
C THR A 264 -20.95 7.71 12.75
N GLY A 265 -20.82 7.86 11.42
CA GLY A 265 -21.96 8.04 10.50
C GLY A 265 -22.64 6.74 10.05
N GLY A 266 -22.34 5.59 10.68
CA GLY A 266 -22.92 4.28 10.29
C GLY A 266 -22.47 3.78 8.91
N PHE A 267 -21.52 4.42 8.26
CA PHE A 267 -20.99 4.03 6.96
C PHE A 267 -20.01 2.87 7.13
N ARG A 268 -20.36 1.73 6.56
CA ARG A 268 -19.56 0.50 6.63
C ARG A 268 -19.13 0.05 5.24
N VAL A 269 -17.92 -0.51 5.17
CA VAL A 269 -17.37 -1.16 3.98
C VAL A 269 -16.95 -2.59 4.32
N LEU A 270 -16.64 -3.42 3.32
CA LEU A 270 -16.29 -4.83 3.55
C LEU A 270 -15.15 -5.01 4.57
N THR A 271 -14.13 -4.14 4.55
CA THR A 271 -12.97 -4.21 5.45
C THR A 271 -13.33 -3.97 6.90
N THR A 272 -14.17 -2.96 7.18
CA THR A 272 -14.62 -2.64 8.55
C THR A 272 -15.58 -3.70 9.08
N THR A 273 -16.47 -4.22 8.25
CA THR A 273 -17.40 -5.29 8.62
C THR A 273 -16.65 -6.61 8.84
N LEU A 274 -15.64 -6.93 8.01
CA LEU A 274 -14.77 -8.10 8.21
C LEU A 274 -14.10 -8.03 9.58
N LYS A 275 -13.50 -6.88 9.94
CA LYS A 275 -12.89 -6.73 11.28
C LYS A 275 -13.92 -6.96 12.38
N GLN A 276 -15.09 -6.36 12.28
CA GLN A 276 -16.15 -6.52 13.27
C GLN A 276 -16.54 -8.00 13.47
N PHE A 277 -16.71 -8.76 12.38
CA PHE A 277 -17.04 -10.17 12.47
C PHE A 277 -15.92 -11.00 13.10
N ILE A 278 -14.67 -10.80 12.69
CA ILE A 278 -13.51 -11.50 13.28
C ILE A 278 -13.38 -11.17 14.77
N THR A 279 -13.54 -9.90 15.16
CA THR A 279 -13.44 -9.46 16.57
C THR A 279 -14.56 -10.07 17.43
N ASN A 280 -15.75 -10.23 16.87
CA ASN A 280 -16.90 -10.87 17.55
C ASN A 280 -16.84 -12.40 17.54
N GLY A 281 -15.79 -13.02 16.97
CA GLY A 281 -15.66 -14.47 16.89
C GLY A 281 -16.43 -15.13 15.75
N TRP A 282 -17.11 -14.38 14.88
CA TRP A 282 -17.88 -14.89 13.75
C TRP A 282 -16.97 -15.15 12.54
N TYR A 283 -16.04 -16.07 12.73
CA TYR A 283 -14.95 -16.31 11.75
C TYR A 283 -15.46 -16.75 10.38
N GLY A 284 -16.48 -17.65 10.32
CA GLY A 284 -16.99 -18.16 9.05
C GLY A 284 -17.50 -17.05 8.13
N GLN A 285 -18.28 -16.12 8.67
CA GLN A 285 -18.82 -14.97 7.93
C GLN A 285 -17.72 -13.97 7.57
N GLY A 286 -16.79 -13.66 8.50
CA GLY A 286 -15.64 -12.79 8.23
C GLY A 286 -14.75 -13.34 7.12
N TYR A 287 -14.51 -14.65 7.09
CA TYR A 287 -13.71 -15.28 6.04
C TYR A 287 -14.39 -15.24 4.66
N ILE A 288 -15.72 -15.30 4.58
CA ILE A 288 -16.43 -15.10 3.30
C ILE A 288 -16.14 -13.70 2.74
N MET A 289 -16.19 -12.67 3.58
CA MET A 289 -15.84 -11.31 3.13
C MET A 289 -14.40 -11.22 2.60
N ALA A 290 -13.45 -11.86 3.30
CA ALA A 290 -12.07 -11.93 2.87
C ALA A 290 -11.93 -12.63 1.51
N ILE A 291 -12.68 -13.71 1.25
CA ILE A 291 -12.71 -14.40 -0.06
C ILE A 291 -13.18 -13.45 -1.15
N PHE A 292 -14.29 -12.75 -0.94
CA PHE A 292 -14.78 -11.77 -1.92
C PHE A 292 -13.76 -10.68 -2.19
N MET A 293 -13.11 -10.14 -1.16
CA MET A 293 -12.06 -9.14 -1.33
C MET A 293 -10.88 -9.67 -2.16
N ILE A 294 -10.45 -10.92 -1.94
CA ILE A 294 -9.40 -11.56 -2.73
C ILE A 294 -9.85 -11.73 -4.19
N ILE A 295 -11.07 -12.21 -4.43
CA ILE A 295 -11.63 -12.37 -5.78
C ILE A 295 -11.67 -11.02 -6.52
N PHE A 296 -12.14 -9.96 -5.87
CA PHE A 296 -12.13 -8.61 -6.46
C PHE A 296 -10.72 -8.13 -6.77
N GLY A 297 -9.78 -8.30 -5.85
CA GLY A 297 -8.38 -7.94 -6.07
C GLY A 297 -7.78 -8.65 -7.29
N LEU A 298 -7.99 -9.97 -7.40
CA LEU A 298 -7.52 -10.77 -8.54
C LEU A 298 -8.21 -10.39 -9.85
N ALA A 299 -9.52 -10.11 -9.82
CA ALA A 299 -10.27 -9.67 -11.00
C ALA A 299 -9.76 -8.32 -11.53
N ILE A 300 -9.56 -7.34 -10.64
CA ILE A 300 -9.01 -6.03 -11.00
C ILE A 300 -7.61 -6.17 -11.60
N LEU A 301 -6.77 -7.04 -11.00
CA LEU A 301 -5.46 -7.32 -11.57
C LEU A 301 -5.54 -7.92 -12.98
N GLY A 302 -6.39 -8.93 -13.17
CA GLY A 302 -6.57 -9.55 -14.49
C GLY A 302 -7.00 -8.52 -15.55
N ILE A 303 -7.89 -7.60 -15.18
CA ILE A 303 -8.28 -6.48 -16.03
C ILE A 303 -7.08 -5.56 -16.30
N ASN A 304 -6.33 -5.19 -15.25
CA ASN A 304 -5.16 -4.32 -15.39
C ASN A 304 -4.08 -4.94 -16.29
N GLN A 305 -3.82 -6.24 -16.16
CA GLN A 305 -2.85 -6.94 -17.01
C GLN A 305 -3.30 -6.97 -18.49
N ARG A 306 -4.60 -7.15 -18.76
CA ARG A 306 -5.14 -7.08 -20.12
C ARG A 306 -5.01 -5.68 -20.71
N VAL A 307 -5.37 -4.65 -19.95
CA VAL A 307 -5.25 -3.24 -20.36
C VAL A 307 -3.79 -2.85 -20.62
N THR A 308 -2.87 -3.33 -19.77
CA THR A 308 -1.44 -3.03 -19.89
C THR A 308 -0.75 -3.89 -20.94
N GLY A 309 -1.14 -5.17 -21.06
CA GLY A 309 -0.54 -6.14 -22.00
C GLY A 309 -0.90 -5.87 -23.46
N SER A 310 -2.01 -5.19 -23.73
CA SER A 310 -2.38 -4.73 -25.07
C SER A 310 -1.53 -3.53 -25.56
N ARG A 311 -0.60 -3.05 -24.76
CA ARG A 311 0.39 -2.05 -25.18
C ARG A 311 1.23 -2.62 -26.32
N LYS A 312 0.90 -2.32 -27.55
CA LYS A 312 1.92 -2.20 -28.60
C LYS A 312 2.94 -1.20 -28.03
N THR A 313 4.15 -1.67 -27.82
CA THR A 313 5.27 -0.82 -27.39
C THR A 313 5.36 0.32 -28.38
N PHE A 314 4.81 1.47 -28.03
CA PHE A 314 5.27 2.73 -28.60
C PHE A 314 6.63 3.03 -27.94
N THR A 315 7.57 2.11 -28.17
CA THR A 315 8.97 2.45 -28.04
C THR A 315 9.22 3.43 -29.18
N THR A 316 9.07 4.69 -28.85
CA THR A 316 9.72 5.71 -29.68
C THR A 316 11.19 5.33 -29.70
N VAL A 317 11.68 4.96 -30.88
CA VAL A 317 13.11 4.83 -31.16
C VAL A 317 13.65 6.26 -31.13
N THR A 318 13.74 6.83 -29.96
CA THR A 318 14.30 8.15 -29.74
C THR A 318 15.69 7.98 -29.15
N GLY A 319 16.65 8.06 -30.07
CA GLY A 319 17.94 8.57 -29.69
C GLY A 319 17.77 9.97 -29.08
N LYS A 320 18.27 10.16 -27.86
CA LYS A 320 18.87 11.39 -27.27
C LYS A 320 18.26 12.78 -27.55
N SER A 321 17.00 13.03 -27.79
CA SER A 321 16.47 14.39 -27.86
C SER A 321 15.25 14.57 -26.96
N GLY A 322 15.47 14.53 -25.65
CA GLY A 322 14.44 14.84 -24.65
C GLY A 322 14.21 16.35 -24.50
N GLN A 323 13.96 17.09 -25.57
CA GLN A 323 13.41 18.44 -25.42
C GLN A 323 11.95 18.34 -25.01
N ILE A 324 11.66 18.82 -23.80
CA ILE A 324 10.29 18.92 -23.29
C ILE A 324 9.73 20.26 -23.75
N SER A 325 8.70 20.22 -24.60
CA SER A 325 7.95 21.43 -24.96
C SER A 325 7.08 21.87 -23.77
N TYR A 326 7.35 23.08 -23.26
CA TYR A 326 6.59 23.65 -22.15
C TYR A 326 5.48 24.57 -22.65
N ILE A 327 4.28 24.35 -22.15
CA ILE A 327 3.13 25.22 -22.38
C ILE A 327 3.28 26.46 -21.49
N LYS A 328 3.32 27.65 -22.09
CA LYS A 328 3.35 28.92 -21.36
C LYS A 328 1.95 29.21 -20.80
N LEU A 329 1.82 29.26 -19.47
CA LEU A 329 0.58 29.60 -18.77
C LEU A 329 0.31 31.10 -18.69
N GLY A 330 1.31 31.95 -19.00
CA GLY A 330 1.17 33.39 -18.82
C GLY A 330 0.90 33.79 -17.36
N PRO A 331 -0.08 34.67 -17.07
CA PRO A 331 -0.42 35.05 -15.70
C PRO A 331 -1.03 33.91 -14.88
N TRP A 332 -1.68 32.94 -15.51
CA TRP A 332 -2.30 31.77 -14.86
C TRP A 332 -1.31 30.90 -14.08
N LYS A 333 -0.01 30.99 -14.38
CA LYS A 333 1.03 30.25 -13.62
C LYS A 333 1.08 30.64 -12.14
N TRP A 334 0.77 31.90 -11.79
CA TRP A 334 0.74 32.34 -10.41
C TRP A 334 -0.50 31.86 -9.69
N ILE A 335 -1.67 31.91 -10.34
CA ILE A 335 -2.92 31.40 -9.80
C ILE A 335 -2.79 29.89 -9.54
N ALA A 336 -2.28 29.14 -10.51
CA ALA A 336 -2.03 27.70 -10.34
C ALA A 336 -1.04 27.42 -9.20
N ALA A 337 0.03 28.22 -9.08
CA ALA A 337 0.99 28.06 -7.98
C ALA A 337 0.35 28.33 -6.61
N VAL A 338 -0.47 29.40 -6.48
CA VAL A 338 -1.18 29.69 -5.21
C VAL A 338 -2.16 28.58 -4.84
N ILE A 339 -2.95 28.09 -5.79
CA ILE A 339 -3.88 26.99 -5.55
C ILE A 339 -3.10 25.75 -5.09
N LEU A 340 -1.99 25.41 -5.75
CA LEU A 340 -1.16 24.26 -5.37
C LEU A 340 -0.50 24.45 -3.99
N ILE A 341 -0.07 25.67 -3.65
CA ILE A 341 0.46 25.96 -2.29
C ILE A 341 -0.63 25.67 -1.25
N ILE A 342 -1.84 26.19 -1.45
CA ILE A 342 -2.96 25.98 -0.51
C ILE A 342 -3.26 24.49 -0.35
N VAL A 343 -3.42 23.77 -1.45
CA VAL A 343 -3.78 22.34 -1.41
C VAL A 343 -2.64 21.49 -0.85
N CYS A 344 -1.39 21.72 -1.28
CA CYS A 344 -0.23 21.01 -0.72
C CYS A 344 -0.07 21.30 0.78
N SER A 345 -0.25 22.55 1.21
CA SER A 345 -0.18 22.92 2.62
C SER A 345 -1.27 22.24 3.42
N PHE A 346 -2.50 22.23 2.92
CA PHE A 346 -3.64 21.57 3.57
C PHE A 346 -3.44 20.06 3.71
N CYS A 347 -2.92 19.39 2.69
CA CYS A 347 -2.75 17.93 2.73
C CYS A 347 -1.46 17.48 3.44
N SER A 348 -0.42 18.31 3.52
CA SER A 348 0.90 17.90 3.99
C SER A 348 1.28 18.51 5.35
N PHE A 349 1.08 19.81 5.55
CA PHE A 349 1.51 20.51 6.77
C PHE A 349 0.39 20.69 7.79
N MET A 350 -0.83 20.97 7.34
CA MET A 350 -1.97 21.17 8.25
C MET A 350 -2.27 19.95 9.14
N PRO A 351 -2.14 18.69 8.68
CA PRO A 351 -2.28 17.53 9.56
C PRO A 351 -1.29 17.57 10.74
N LEU A 352 -0.03 17.92 10.50
CA LEU A 352 0.99 18.00 11.55
C LEU A 352 0.68 19.12 12.56
N ILE A 353 0.28 20.28 12.05
CA ILE A 353 -0.12 21.42 12.89
C ILE A 353 -1.36 21.06 13.72
N SER A 354 -2.35 20.42 13.09
CA SER A 354 -3.57 20.00 13.77
C SER A 354 -3.27 19.02 14.91
N PHE A 355 -2.45 17.99 14.66
CA PHE A 355 -2.08 17.02 15.71
C PHE A 355 -1.28 17.67 16.84
N ALA A 356 -0.36 18.59 16.51
CA ALA A 356 0.39 19.33 17.52
C ALA A 356 -0.54 20.16 18.40
N LEU A 357 -1.48 20.90 17.82
CA LEU A 357 -2.43 21.72 18.56
C LEU A 357 -3.39 20.86 19.37
N GLU A 358 -4.05 19.87 18.76
CA GLU A 358 -5.03 19.00 19.44
C GLU A 358 -4.40 18.18 20.58
N SER A 359 -3.14 17.79 20.43
CA SER A 359 -2.41 17.10 21.50
C SER A 359 -2.04 18.00 22.69
N CYS A 360 -2.15 19.33 22.51
CA CYS A 360 -1.84 20.31 23.54
C CYS A 360 -3.08 20.98 24.13
N THR A 361 -4.31 20.61 23.71
CA THR A 361 -5.54 21.18 24.28
C THR A 361 -5.96 20.43 25.54
N MET A 362 -6.40 21.15 26.58
CA MET A 362 -6.95 20.51 27.79
C MET A 362 -8.33 19.93 27.51
N ILE A 363 -9.16 20.67 26.79
CA ILE A 363 -10.48 20.27 26.30
C ILE A 363 -10.38 20.13 24.78
N PRO A 364 -10.79 19.00 24.18
CA PRO A 364 -10.74 18.82 22.73
C PRO A 364 -11.43 19.95 21.97
N GLY A 365 -10.71 20.59 21.04
CA GLY A 365 -11.20 21.69 20.23
C GLY A 365 -11.28 23.07 20.93
N ASP A 366 -10.80 23.19 22.16
CA ASP A 366 -10.62 24.48 22.83
C ASP A 366 -9.16 24.91 22.84
N TYR A 367 -8.78 25.74 21.90
CA TYR A 367 -7.39 26.21 21.72
C TYR A 367 -7.00 27.35 22.66
N SER A 368 -7.89 27.78 23.57
CA SER A 368 -7.57 28.75 24.63
C SER A 368 -6.82 28.09 25.81
N THR A 369 -6.93 26.76 25.96
CA THR A 369 -6.40 25.99 27.09
C THR A 369 -5.22 25.10 26.69
N LEU A 370 -4.13 25.69 26.19
CA LEU A 370 -2.95 24.92 25.75
C LEU A 370 -2.14 24.43 26.95
N THR A 371 -1.73 23.16 26.88
CA THR A 371 -0.93 22.46 27.90
C THR A 371 -0.03 21.41 27.26
N LEU A 372 1.14 21.15 27.87
CA LEU A 372 2.02 20.06 27.47
C LEU A 372 1.85 18.80 28.34
N LYS A 373 0.83 18.75 29.22
CA LYS A 373 0.62 17.60 30.12
C LYS A 373 0.53 16.27 29.38
N PHE A 374 -0.16 16.20 28.26
CA PHE A 374 -0.28 14.96 27.46
C PHE A 374 1.06 14.48 26.86
N TRP A 375 2.09 15.30 26.89
CA TRP A 375 3.43 14.96 26.41
C TRP A 375 4.38 14.58 27.54
N ILE A 376 4.43 15.35 28.62
CA ILE A 376 5.54 15.32 29.59
C ILE A 376 5.12 15.07 31.05
N ASP A 377 3.83 15.01 31.38
CA ASP A 377 3.43 14.81 32.78
C ASP A 377 3.68 13.35 33.24
N PRO A 378 4.57 13.11 34.20
CA PRO A 378 4.81 11.78 34.75
C PRO A 378 3.83 11.41 35.88
N GLY A 379 3.01 12.37 36.29
CA GLY A 379 2.17 12.25 37.47
C GLY A 379 0.87 11.47 37.23
N TYR A 380 -0.19 11.97 37.85
CA TYR A 380 -1.51 11.31 37.85
C TYR A 380 -2.04 11.04 36.44
N PRO A 381 -2.69 9.90 36.20
CA PRO A 381 -3.24 9.54 34.88
C PRO A 381 -4.24 10.60 34.38
N LEU A 382 -3.95 11.16 33.22
CA LEU A 382 -4.68 12.27 32.62
C LEU A 382 -6.06 11.85 32.10
N GLN A 383 -6.12 10.72 31.41
CA GLN A 383 -7.34 10.10 30.86
C GLN A 383 -7.19 8.59 30.87
N ASN A 384 -8.21 7.89 31.34
CA ASN A 384 -8.23 6.42 31.33
C ASN A 384 -6.95 5.73 31.89
N GLY A 385 -6.27 6.38 32.82
CA GLY A 385 -5.06 5.87 33.45
C GLY A 385 -3.76 6.11 32.69
N LEU A 386 -3.76 6.95 31.64
CA LEU A 386 -2.55 7.26 30.85
C LEU A 386 -1.74 8.40 31.46
N HIS A 387 -0.42 8.26 31.38
CA HIS A 387 0.55 9.32 31.65
C HIS A 387 0.85 10.16 30.39
N GLY A 388 1.65 11.20 30.53
CA GLY A 388 2.17 11.92 29.36
C GLY A 388 2.92 10.98 28.42
N LEU A 389 2.84 11.24 27.11
CA LEU A 389 3.30 10.34 26.05
C LEU A 389 4.72 9.81 26.28
N PHE A 390 5.64 10.67 26.73
CA PHE A 390 7.03 10.28 26.97
C PHE A 390 7.24 9.41 28.22
N HIS A 391 6.30 9.38 29.13
CA HIS A 391 6.31 8.57 30.35
C HIS A 391 5.43 7.32 30.23
N GLU A 392 4.65 7.20 29.14
CA GLU A 392 3.76 6.06 28.92
C GLU A 392 4.54 4.84 28.40
N THR A 393 4.62 3.80 29.21
CA THR A 393 5.38 2.57 28.89
C THR A 393 4.83 1.83 27.68
N GLN A 394 3.51 1.90 27.44
CA GLN A 394 2.87 1.28 26.29
C GLN A 394 3.37 1.89 24.96
N VAL A 395 3.64 3.21 24.93
CA VAL A 395 4.15 3.90 23.73
C VAL A 395 5.53 3.40 23.37
N TRP A 396 6.44 3.33 24.34
CA TRP A 396 7.80 2.86 24.09
C TRP A 396 7.86 1.38 23.75
N SER A 397 7.01 0.55 24.37
CA SER A 397 6.85 -0.85 24.00
C SER A 397 6.32 -0.99 22.57
N ALA A 398 5.31 -0.22 22.18
CA ALA A 398 4.75 -0.22 20.83
C ALA A 398 5.77 0.30 19.80
N PHE A 399 6.54 1.33 20.13
CA PHE A 399 7.63 1.85 19.30
C PHE A 399 8.70 0.79 19.05
N LYS A 400 9.19 0.16 20.12
CA LYS A 400 10.16 -0.96 20.06
C LYS A 400 9.63 -2.11 19.21
N ASN A 401 8.39 -2.54 19.45
CA ASN A 401 7.75 -3.62 18.69
C ASN A 401 7.63 -3.27 17.21
N SER A 402 7.22 -2.04 16.88
CA SER A 402 7.11 -1.58 15.47
C SER A 402 8.48 -1.53 14.79
N LEU A 403 9.53 -1.10 15.48
CA LEU A 403 10.89 -1.13 14.94
C LEU A 403 11.39 -2.56 14.72
N ILE A 404 11.25 -3.45 15.70
CA ILE A 404 11.66 -4.86 15.58
C ILE A 404 10.91 -5.52 14.41
N LEU A 405 9.60 -5.33 14.35
CA LEU A 405 8.77 -5.86 13.27
C LEU A 405 9.25 -5.36 11.92
N SER A 406 9.39 -4.05 11.75
CA SER A 406 9.73 -3.44 10.46
C SER A 406 11.16 -3.78 10.02
N LEU A 407 12.12 -3.81 10.94
CA LEU A 407 13.49 -4.25 10.65
C LEU A 407 13.54 -5.72 10.26
N SER A 408 12.88 -6.59 11.02
CA SER A 408 12.84 -8.03 10.72
C SER A 408 12.18 -8.32 9.37
N CYS A 409 11.01 -7.70 9.12
CA CYS A 409 10.33 -7.81 7.83
C CYS A 409 11.20 -7.30 6.67
N SER A 410 11.85 -6.16 6.86
CA SER A 410 12.74 -5.55 5.88
C SER A 410 13.93 -6.45 5.55
N LEU A 411 14.60 -7.00 6.56
CA LEU A 411 15.74 -7.89 6.38
C LEU A 411 15.33 -9.17 5.65
N ILE A 412 14.25 -9.80 6.07
CA ILE A 412 13.77 -11.05 5.44
C ILE A 412 13.28 -10.77 4.02
N ALA A 413 12.36 -9.82 3.84
CA ALA A 413 11.80 -9.51 2.52
C ALA A 413 12.86 -8.94 1.57
N GLY A 414 13.78 -8.09 2.05
CA GLY A 414 14.87 -7.51 1.27
C GLY A 414 15.82 -8.58 0.76
N THR A 415 16.30 -9.46 1.64
CA THR A 415 17.23 -10.54 1.28
C THR A 415 16.58 -11.53 0.32
N LEU A 416 15.37 -12.03 0.64
CA LEU A 416 14.65 -12.94 -0.25
C LEU A 416 14.31 -12.27 -1.59
N GLY A 417 13.91 -11.00 -1.57
CA GLY A 417 13.58 -10.25 -2.78
C GLY A 417 14.78 -10.08 -3.72
N ILE A 418 15.97 -9.79 -3.19
CA ILE A 418 17.22 -9.72 -3.98
C ILE A 418 17.55 -11.08 -4.59
N LEU A 419 17.46 -12.15 -3.81
CA LEU A 419 17.72 -13.52 -4.29
C LEU A 419 16.72 -13.92 -5.38
N ILE A 420 15.44 -13.65 -5.19
CA ILE A 420 14.39 -13.90 -6.19
C ILE A 420 14.66 -13.06 -7.45
N GLY A 421 14.99 -11.78 -7.29
CA GLY A 421 15.32 -10.89 -8.40
C GLY A 421 16.48 -11.38 -9.22
N TYR A 422 17.56 -11.85 -8.57
CA TYR A 422 18.70 -12.49 -9.23
C TYR A 422 18.26 -13.72 -10.04
N ALA A 423 17.57 -14.67 -9.40
CA ALA A 423 17.20 -15.93 -10.01
C ALA A 423 16.20 -15.78 -11.18
N VAL A 424 15.19 -14.91 -11.01
CA VAL A 424 14.19 -14.60 -12.05
C VAL A 424 14.86 -13.95 -13.26
N SER A 425 15.78 -13.00 -13.04
CA SER A 425 16.47 -12.29 -14.13
C SER A 425 17.40 -13.24 -14.90
N LYS A 426 18.15 -14.11 -14.20
CA LYS A 426 19.05 -15.11 -14.83
C LYS A 426 18.33 -16.20 -15.62
N ARG A 427 17.12 -16.56 -15.21
CA ARG A 427 16.28 -17.59 -15.85
C ARG A 427 15.08 -17.01 -16.57
N ARG A 428 15.19 -15.76 -16.99
CA ARG A 428 14.12 -15.04 -17.70
C ARG A 428 13.59 -15.86 -18.88
N GLY A 429 12.26 -15.94 -19.00
CA GLY A 429 11.59 -16.70 -20.07
C GLY A 429 11.25 -18.15 -19.70
N THR A 430 11.86 -18.76 -18.67
CA THR A 430 11.49 -20.10 -18.21
C THR A 430 10.16 -20.09 -17.45
N ARG A 431 9.42 -21.24 -17.51
CA ARG A 431 8.14 -21.40 -16.79
C ARG A 431 8.33 -21.26 -15.28
N LEU A 432 9.43 -21.78 -14.74
CA LEU A 432 9.75 -21.72 -13.32
C LEU A 432 9.99 -20.27 -12.84
N ALA A 433 10.76 -19.49 -13.61
CA ALA A 433 10.98 -18.09 -13.29
C ALA A 433 9.68 -17.25 -13.34
N LYS A 434 8.82 -17.50 -14.34
CA LYS A 434 7.51 -16.86 -14.42
C LYS A 434 6.62 -17.22 -13.23
N LEU A 435 6.61 -18.49 -12.81
CA LEU A 435 5.85 -18.93 -11.66
C LEU A 435 6.36 -18.29 -10.36
N ALA A 436 7.69 -18.30 -10.15
CA ALA A 436 8.31 -17.66 -8.99
C ALA A 436 8.03 -16.15 -8.92
N ASP A 437 8.13 -15.44 -10.05
CA ASP A 437 7.81 -14.00 -10.14
C ASP A 437 6.34 -13.72 -9.83
N ASN A 438 5.42 -14.51 -10.38
CA ASN A 438 3.99 -14.38 -10.10
C ASN A 438 3.67 -14.65 -8.61
N LEU A 439 4.23 -15.71 -8.03
CA LEU A 439 4.03 -16.01 -6.61
C LEU A 439 4.65 -14.94 -5.70
N ALA A 440 5.81 -14.40 -6.06
CA ALA A 440 6.43 -13.31 -5.33
C ALA A 440 5.60 -12.00 -5.40
N PHE A 441 4.82 -11.80 -6.47
CA PHE A 441 3.98 -10.62 -6.63
C PHE A 441 2.57 -10.78 -6.06
N LEU A 442 2.09 -12.02 -5.91
CA LEU A 442 0.72 -12.32 -5.46
C LEU A 442 0.34 -11.67 -4.11
N PRO A 443 1.20 -11.63 -3.07
CA PRO A 443 0.85 -10.99 -1.80
C PRO A 443 0.54 -9.49 -1.90
N TYR A 444 1.11 -8.79 -2.87
CA TYR A 444 0.80 -7.37 -3.12
C TYR A 444 -0.67 -7.17 -3.52
N LEU A 445 -1.22 -8.12 -4.24
CA LEU A 445 -2.56 -8.08 -4.80
C LEU A 445 -3.64 -8.46 -3.81
N MET A 446 -3.26 -9.19 -2.75
CA MET A 446 -4.19 -9.52 -1.69
C MET A 446 -4.46 -8.29 -0.82
N PRO A 447 -5.73 -7.90 -0.61
CA PRO A 447 -6.06 -6.85 0.35
C PRO A 447 -5.50 -7.15 1.74
N SER A 448 -4.90 -6.13 2.41
CA SER A 448 -4.22 -6.31 3.70
C SER A 448 -5.12 -6.98 4.76
N MET A 449 -6.38 -6.54 4.85
CA MET A 449 -7.35 -7.15 5.79
C MET A 449 -7.66 -8.62 5.44
N ALA A 450 -7.84 -8.94 4.17
CA ALA A 450 -8.11 -10.32 3.74
C ALA A 450 -6.91 -11.22 3.98
N MET A 451 -5.69 -10.71 3.74
CA MET A 451 -4.46 -11.41 4.06
C MET A 451 -4.32 -11.62 5.57
N GLY A 452 -4.62 -10.59 6.39
CA GLY A 452 -4.65 -10.72 7.84
C GLY A 452 -5.60 -11.81 8.31
N ALA A 453 -6.81 -11.87 7.77
CA ALA A 453 -7.79 -12.91 8.07
C ALA A 453 -7.30 -14.33 7.67
N ALA A 454 -6.68 -14.47 6.49
CA ALA A 454 -6.11 -15.75 6.04
C ALA A 454 -4.96 -16.22 6.93
N PHE A 455 -4.09 -15.30 7.35
CA PHE A 455 -2.99 -15.62 8.26
C PHE A 455 -3.41 -15.79 9.72
N LEU A 456 -4.55 -15.25 10.13
CA LEU A 456 -5.14 -15.58 11.43
C LEU A 456 -5.48 -17.07 11.51
N ALA A 457 -6.05 -17.64 10.43
CA ALA A 457 -6.36 -19.05 10.34
C ALA A 457 -5.11 -19.93 10.37
N ILE A 458 -4.06 -19.56 9.61
CA ILE A 458 -2.80 -20.33 9.60
C ILE A 458 -2.02 -20.17 10.91
N GLY A 459 -2.04 -18.99 11.50
CA GLY A 459 -1.43 -18.73 12.80
C GLY A 459 -2.02 -19.61 13.91
N ALA A 460 -3.34 -19.80 13.89
CA ALA A 460 -4.01 -20.72 14.80
C ALA A 460 -3.58 -22.18 14.56
N ALA A 461 -3.50 -22.60 13.29
CA ALA A 461 -3.07 -23.95 12.93
C ALA A 461 -1.60 -24.25 13.29
N MET A 462 -0.73 -23.23 13.23
CA MET A 462 0.70 -23.34 13.56
C MET A 462 1.04 -23.05 15.03
N GLY A 463 0.06 -22.71 15.87
CA GLY A 463 0.32 -22.30 17.25
C GLY A 463 1.05 -20.95 17.40
N LEU A 464 1.06 -20.12 16.35
CA LEU A 464 1.74 -18.83 16.32
C LEU A 464 0.78 -17.64 16.56
N SER A 465 -0.47 -17.90 16.91
CA SER A 465 -1.46 -16.84 17.14
C SER A 465 -0.96 -15.82 18.16
N LYS A 466 -1.16 -14.53 17.86
CA LYS A 466 -0.83 -13.42 18.75
C LYS A 466 0.66 -13.33 19.11
N THR A 467 1.56 -13.79 18.25
CA THR A 467 3.01 -13.71 18.45
C THR A 467 3.67 -12.73 17.49
N MET A 468 4.80 -12.15 17.90
CA MET A 468 5.64 -11.32 17.02
C MET A 468 6.13 -12.12 15.79
N ALA A 469 6.38 -13.42 15.95
CA ALA A 469 6.82 -14.30 14.85
C ALA A 469 5.79 -14.35 13.72
N LEU A 470 4.48 -14.44 14.04
CA LEU A 470 3.41 -14.39 13.03
C LEU A 470 3.39 -13.04 12.31
N LEU A 471 3.51 -11.93 13.05
CA LEU A 471 3.54 -10.59 12.47
C LEU A 471 4.72 -10.41 11.50
N VAL A 472 5.92 -10.87 11.89
CA VAL A 472 7.12 -10.83 11.05
C VAL A 472 6.96 -11.71 9.80
N LEU A 473 6.43 -12.92 9.95
CA LEU A 473 6.17 -13.83 8.82
C LEU A 473 5.25 -13.17 7.80
N VAL A 474 4.10 -12.69 8.27
CA VAL A 474 3.08 -12.10 7.40
C VAL A 474 3.56 -10.82 6.74
N GLY A 475 4.19 -9.93 7.51
CA GLY A 475 4.77 -8.69 6.99
C GLY A 475 5.87 -8.93 5.97
N SER A 476 6.75 -9.92 6.22
CA SER A 476 7.80 -10.29 5.26
C SER A 476 7.21 -10.74 3.92
N ILE A 477 6.16 -11.55 3.93
CA ILE A 477 5.50 -12.03 2.72
C ILE A 477 4.75 -10.89 2.02
N LYS A 478 4.04 -10.05 2.78
CA LYS A 478 3.25 -8.93 2.25
C LYS A 478 4.12 -7.92 1.49
N TYR A 479 5.32 -7.63 2.00
CA TYR A 479 6.20 -6.60 1.44
C TYR A 479 7.32 -7.16 0.55
N LEU A 480 7.41 -8.48 0.40
CA LEU A 480 8.34 -9.15 -0.52
C LEU A 480 8.27 -8.63 -1.97
N PRO A 481 7.08 -8.32 -2.53
CA PRO A 481 6.97 -7.80 -3.89
C PRO A 481 7.79 -6.54 -4.16
N PHE A 482 7.87 -5.61 -3.21
CA PHE A 482 8.69 -4.40 -3.35
C PHE A 482 10.18 -4.72 -3.49
N ALA A 483 10.66 -5.64 -2.64
CA ALA A 483 12.06 -6.06 -2.65
C ALA A 483 12.40 -6.89 -3.90
N SER A 484 11.52 -7.80 -4.32
CA SER A 484 11.74 -8.63 -5.52
C SER A 484 11.77 -7.78 -6.80
N ARG A 485 10.89 -6.78 -6.93
CA ARG A 485 10.93 -5.83 -8.06
C ARG A 485 12.20 -4.99 -8.06
N SER A 486 12.65 -4.52 -6.89
CA SER A 486 13.93 -3.83 -6.75
C SER A 486 15.10 -4.71 -7.17
N GLY A 487 15.10 -5.99 -6.73
CA GLY A 487 16.09 -6.98 -7.13
C GLY A 487 16.11 -7.25 -8.64
N ILE A 488 14.94 -7.43 -9.27
CA ILE A 488 14.82 -7.63 -10.72
C ILE A 488 15.37 -6.40 -11.46
N ASN A 489 14.98 -5.20 -11.07
CA ASN A 489 15.42 -3.95 -11.69
C ASN A 489 16.93 -3.78 -11.58
N ALA A 490 17.53 -4.09 -10.42
CA ALA A 490 18.96 -4.05 -10.22
C ALA A 490 19.70 -5.00 -11.17
N MET A 491 19.20 -6.22 -11.31
CA MET A 491 19.82 -7.22 -12.19
C MET A 491 19.66 -6.91 -13.68
N LEU A 492 18.57 -6.27 -14.08
CA LEU A 492 18.35 -5.85 -15.47
C LEU A 492 19.25 -4.67 -15.90
N GLN A 493 19.73 -3.87 -14.95
CA GLN A 493 20.67 -2.77 -15.19
C GLN A 493 22.13 -3.22 -15.21
N LEU A 494 22.42 -4.46 -14.76
CA LEU A 494 23.76 -5.01 -14.71
C LEU A 494 24.09 -5.71 -16.03
N SER A 495 25.26 -5.38 -16.64
CA SER A 495 25.77 -6.14 -17.80
C SER A 495 26.06 -7.59 -17.41
N GLY A 496 25.60 -8.54 -18.23
CA GLY A 496 25.90 -9.97 -18.05
C GLY A 496 27.40 -10.29 -18.05
N GLU A 497 28.19 -9.54 -18.80
CA GLU A 497 29.64 -9.70 -18.95
C GLU A 497 30.41 -9.64 -17.63
N ILE A 498 29.96 -8.79 -16.68
CA ILE A 498 30.59 -8.65 -15.35
C ILE A 498 30.56 -9.96 -14.59
N GLU A 499 29.43 -10.66 -14.63
CA GLU A 499 29.28 -11.93 -13.92
C GLU A 499 29.94 -13.09 -14.69
N GLU A 500 29.91 -13.06 -16.02
CA GLU A 500 30.60 -14.01 -16.88
C GLU A 500 32.11 -13.96 -16.69
N ALA A 501 32.70 -12.77 -16.63
CA ALA A 501 34.11 -12.57 -16.32
C ALA A 501 34.50 -13.20 -14.96
N ALA A 502 33.64 -13.01 -13.94
CA ALA A 502 33.86 -13.60 -12.62
C ALA A 502 33.69 -15.13 -12.62
N LEU A 503 32.86 -15.70 -13.51
CA LEU A 503 32.73 -17.14 -13.72
C LEU A 503 33.96 -17.74 -14.34
N ILE A 504 34.56 -17.10 -15.34
CA ILE A 504 35.76 -17.56 -16.03
C ILE A 504 36.92 -17.73 -15.04
N VAL A 505 37.06 -16.85 -14.05
CA VAL A 505 38.07 -16.95 -12.99
C VAL A 505 37.59 -17.76 -11.77
N ASN A 506 36.56 -18.58 -11.93
CA ASN A 506 36.03 -19.51 -10.91
C ASN A 506 35.64 -18.85 -9.57
N VAL A 507 35.17 -17.60 -9.55
CA VAL A 507 34.67 -16.96 -8.33
C VAL A 507 33.37 -17.66 -7.90
N PRO A 508 33.27 -18.21 -6.68
CA PRO A 508 32.07 -18.88 -6.21
C PRO A 508 30.89 -17.89 -6.11
N TRP A 509 29.64 -18.40 -6.31
CA TRP A 509 28.43 -17.62 -6.42
C TRP A 509 28.23 -16.60 -5.29
N TRP A 510 28.40 -17.01 -4.03
CA TRP A 510 28.22 -16.12 -2.87
C TRP A 510 29.22 -14.96 -2.85
N LYS A 511 30.48 -15.15 -3.32
CA LYS A 511 31.47 -14.07 -3.45
C LYS A 511 31.09 -13.13 -4.58
N ARG A 512 30.59 -13.66 -5.72
CA ARG A 512 30.08 -12.81 -6.82
C ARG A 512 28.93 -11.93 -6.35
N MET A 513 27.96 -12.53 -5.63
CA MET A 513 26.82 -11.77 -5.10
C MET A 513 27.26 -10.66 -4.14
N LEU A 514 28.08 -10.99 -3.12
CA LEU A 514 28.42 -10.05 -2.04
C LEU A 514 29.51 -9.04 -2.41
N ARG A 515 30.51 -9.44 -3.24
CA ARG A 515 31.68 -8.59 -3.53
C ARG A 515 31.62 -7.90 -4.88
N ILE A 516 30.78 -8.33 -5.80
CA ILE A 516 30.67 -7.77 -7.15
C ILE A 516 29.29 -7.17 -7.36
N ILE A 517 28.24 -7.99 -7.36
CA ILE A 517 26.88 -7.57 -7.72
C ILE A 517 26.31 -6.58 -6.69
N PHE A 518 26.38 -6.92 -5.40
CA PHE A 518 25.83 -6.07 -4.34
C PHE A 518 26.49 -4.68 -4.27
N PRO A 519 27.82 -4.52 -4.31
CA PRO A 519 28.44 -3.20 -4.29
C PRO A 519 28.11 -2.33 -5.51
N ILE A 520 28.01 -2.94 -6.71
CA ILE A 520 27.67 -2.21 -7.94
C ILE A 520 26.23 -1.71 -7.88
N GLN A 521 25.31 -2.52 -7.39
CA GLN A 521 23.89 -2.23 -7.34
C GLN A 521 23.40 -1.82 -5.93
N LYS A 522 24.32 -1.37 -5.06
CA LYS A 522 24.00 -1.10 -3.64
C LYS A 522 22.79 -0.17 -3.44
N SER A 523 22.69 0.88 -4.23
CA SER A 523 21.59 1.87 -4.12
C SER A 523 20.23 1.21 -4.38
N THR A 524 20.11 0.42 -5.44
CA THR A 524 18.87 -0.28 -5.80
C THR A 524 18.53 -1.39 -4.79
N PHE A 525 19.53 -2.14 -4.32
CA PHE A 525 19.32 -3.17 -3.31
C PHE A 525 18.95 -2.59 -1.95
N ILE A 526 19.59 -1.51 -1.51
CA ILE A 526 19.21 -0.83 -0.27
C ILE A 526 17.76 -0.32 -0.36
N SER A 527 17.34 0.22 -1.50
CA SER A 527 15.93 0.58 -1.72
C SER A 527 14.99 -0.62 -1.54
N GLY A 528 15.43 -1.83 -1.94
CA GLY A 528 14.71 -3.08 -1.73
C GLY A 528 14.51 -3.47 -0.26
N TYR A 529 15.37 -3.03 0.66
CA TYR A 529 15.17 -3.16 2.11
C TYR A 529 14.29 -2.03 2.68
N LEU A 530 14.47 -0.82 2.19
CA LEU A 530 13.84 0.38 2.76
C LEU A 530 12.35 0.49 2.46
N LEU A 531 11.93 0.07 1.27
CA LEU A 531 10.51 0.07 0.89
C LEU A 531 9.67 -0.88 1.78
N PRO A 532 10.07 -2.15 2.03
CA PRO A 532 9.41 -2.99 3.03
C PRO A 532 9.41 -2.37 4.43
N PHE A 533 10.53 -1.78 4.87
CA PHE A 533 10.64 -1.17 6.19
C PHE A 533 9.61 -0.05 6.39
N THR A 534 9.61 0.94 5.49
CA THR A 534 8.70 2.09 5.59
C THR A 534 7.24 1.69 5.42
N SER A 535 6.96 0.69 4.57
CA SER A 535 5.60 0.18 4.37
C SER A 535 5.09 -0.57 5.60
N CYS A 536 5.94 -1.36 6.25
CA CYS A 536 5.61 -2.09 7.47
C CYS A 536 5.35 -1.14 8.64
N MET A 537 6.17 -0.09 8.81
CA MET A 537 6.03 0.91 9.89
C MET A 537 4.66 1.62 9.88
N ARG A 538 4.08 1.82 8.72
CA ARG A 538 2.80 2.52 8.54
C ARG A 538 1.61 1.59 8.29
N GLU A 539 1.78 0.27 8.43
CA GLU A 539 0.70 -0.68 8.19
C GLU A 539 -0.17 -0.85 9.43
N LEU A 540 -1.46 -0.57 9.28
CA LEU A 540 -2.48 -0.80 10.29
C LEU A 540 -3.36 -2.00 9.91
N SER A 541 -3.85 -2.02 8.68
CA SER A 541 -4.91 -2.93 8.23
C SER A 541 -4.55 -4.41 8.36
N LEU A 542 -3.28 -4.76 8.07
CA LEU A 542 -2.81 -6.13 8.16
C LEU A 542 -2.67 -6.58 9.62
N PHE A 543 -2.11 -5.71 10.44
CA PHE A 543 -1.72 -6.07 11.80
C PHE A 543 -2.84 -5.93 12.83
N THR A 544 -3.88 -5.15 12.56
CA THR A 544 -5.00 -4.96 13.50
C THR A 544 -5.78 -6.25 13.79
N LEU A 545 -5.77 -7.23 12.86
CA LEU A 545 -6.37 -8.55 13.08
C LEU A 545 -5.42 -9.54 13.78
N LEU A 546 -4.12 -9.36 13.63
CA LEU A 546 -3.09 -10.31 14.05
C LEU A 546 -2.43 -9.94 15.37
N SER A 547 -2.42 -8.65 15.72
CA SER A 547 -1.89 -8.17 16.99
C SER A 547 -2.83 -8.52 18.16
N SER A 548 -2.28 -8.50 19.35
CA SER A 548 -3.03 -8.75 20.60
C SER A 548 -2.74 -7.65 21.61
N GLY A 549 -3.56 -7.57 22.66
CA GLY A 549 -3.35 -6.63 23.76
C GLY A 549 -2.00 -6.75 24.48
N SER A 550 -1.24 -7.84 24.26
CA SER A 550 0.13 -8.01 24.77
C SER A 550 1.21 -7.51 23.81
N ILE A 551 0.89 -7.34 22.51
CA ILE A 551 1.83 -6.86 21.49
C ILE A 551 1.18 -5.72 20.72
N TYR A 552 1.29 -4.51 21.28
CA TYR A 552 0.91 -3.31 20.56
C TYR A 552 2.01 -2.88 19.59
N LEU A 553 1.58 -2.46 18.41
CA LEU A 553 2.37 -1.66 17.47
C LEU A 553 1.91 -0.21 17.57
N MET A 554 2.74 0.74 17.14
CA MET A 554 2.36 2.16 17.16
C MET A 554 1.01 2.41 16.47
N THR A 555 0.78 1.73 15.35
CA THR A 555 -0.44 1.87 14.55
C THR A 555 -1.67 1.26 15.22
N THR A 556 -1.54 0.10 15.84
CA THR A 556 -2.66 -0.55 16.54
C THR A 556 -2.95 0.10 17.90
N LEU A 557 -1.93 0.65 18.56
CA LEU A 557 -2.09 1.45 19.77
C LEU A 557 -2.84 2.75 19.47
N LEU A 558 -2.50 3.42 18.35
CA LEU A 558 -3.21 4.61 17.89
C LEU A 558 -4.69 4.32 17.65
N GLU A 559 -5.01 3.21 16.97
CA GLU A 559 -6.41 2.82 16.70
C GLU A 559 -7.19 2.62 18.01
N TYR A 560 -6.56 2.03 19.02
CA TYR A 560 -7.15 1.85 20.33
C TYR A 560 -7.37 3.19 21.07
N TRP A 561 -6.36 4.06 21.08
CA TRP A 561 -6.43 5.35 21.79
C TRP A 561 -7.36 6.36 21.12
N GLN A 562 -7.55 6.30 19.80
CA GLN A 562 -8.46 7.20 19.08
C GLN A 562 -9.91 7.14 19.61
N ILE A 563 -10.30 6.04 20.21
CA ILE A 563 -11.65 5.86 20.78
C ILE A 563 -11.74 6.43 22.20
N TRP A 564 -10.66 6.33 22.99
CA TRP A 564 -10.71 6.56 24.43
C TRP A 564 -9.89 7.76 24.91
N CYS A 565 -8.86 8.18 24.18
CA CYS A 565 -7.86 9.13 24.64
C CYS A 565 -7.49 10.11 23.54
N TYR A 566 -8.37 11.05 23.23
CA TYR A 566 -8.28 11.93 22.06
C TYR A 566 -6.95 12.69 21.96
N GLN A 567 -6.51 13.41 23.04
CA GLN A 567 -5.29 14.20 23.04
C GLN A 567 -4.04 13.32 22.92
N SER A 568 -4.00 12.23 23.69
CA SER A 568 -2.90 11.26 23.65
C SER A 568 -2.82 10.55 22.27
N ALA A 569 -3.97 10.29 21.64
CA ALA A 569 -4.02 9.74 20.28
C ALA A 569 -3.46 10.73 19.24
N ASN A 570 -3.77 12.04 19.37
CA ASN A 570 -3.20 13.07 18.50
C ASN A 570 -1.68 13.23 18.72
N ALA A 571 -1.20 13.17 19.96
CA ALA A 571 0.23 13.17 20.27
C ALA A 571 0.94 11.96 19.66
N LEU A 572 0.36 10.77 19.81
CA LEU A 572 0.89 9.52 19.23
C LEU A 572 0.89 9.59 17.70
N ASN A 573 -0.18 10.12 17.09
CA ASN A 573 -0.28 10.28 15.63
C ASN A 573 0.82 11.23 15.11
N LEU A 574 1.06 12.35 15.78
CA LEU A 574 2.16 13.25 15.44
C LEU A 574 3.51 12.54 15.52
N LEU A 575 3.76 11.78 16.60
CA LEU A 575 4.99 11.02 16.76
C LEU A 575 5.19 9.99 15.63
N ILE A 576 4.14 9.25 15.25
CA ILE A 576 4.20 8.28 14.15
C ILE A 576 4.54 9.00 12.83
N VAL A 577 3.83 10.08 12.51
CA VAL A 577 4.03 10.79 11.23
C VAL A 577 5.43 11.39 11.15
N VAL A 578 5.88 12.06 12.22
CA VAL A 578 7.24 12.63 12.27
C VAL A 578 8.30 11.53 12.14
N THR A 579 8.12 10.39 12.83
CA THR A 579 9.04 9.25 12.73
C THR A 579 9.09 8.70 11.30
N VAL A 580 7.96 8.47 10.66
CA VAL A 580 7.89 7.96 9.28
C VAL A 580 8.52 8.94 8.29
N LEU A 581 8.24 10.24 8.43
CA LEU A 581 8.84 11.27 7.58
C LEU A 581 10.35 11.40 7.79
N ALA A 582 10.82 11.40 9.04
CA ALA A 582 12.24 11.47 9.37
C ALA A 582 13.01 10.27 8.80
N ILE A 583 12.48 9.06 8.97
CA ILE A 583 13.07 7.85 8.40
C ILE A 583 13.11 7.95 6.87
N ASN A 584 12.03 8.40 6.23
CA ASN A 584 11.97 8.53 4.78
C ASN A 584 12.99 9.54 4.25
N LEU A 585 13.13 10.70 4.90
CA LEU A 585 14.12 11.72 4.56
C LEU A 585 15.55 11.21 4.77
N LEU A 586 15.81 10.50 5.87
CA LEU A 586 17.12 9.90 6.15
C LEU A 586 17.49 8.88 5.07
N VAL A 587 16.56 8.01 4.72
CA VAL A 587 16.70 7.01 3.66
C VAL A 587 17.02 7.67 2.33
N ASN A 588 16.24 8.67 1.92
CA ASN A 588 16.47 9.40 0.67
C ASN A 588 17.86 10.06 0.64
N LYS A 589 18.30 10.62 1.77
CA LYS A 589 19.63 11.24 1.89
C LYS A 589 20.77 10.22 1.80
N LEU A 590 20.62 9.05 2.44
CA LEU A 590 21.65 8.01 2.49
C LEU A 590 21.79 7.23 1.17
N THR A 591 20.68 7.04 0.46
CA THR A 591 20.66 6.17 -0.73
C THR A 591 20.65 6.93 -2.05
N GLY A 592 20.33 8.23 -2.02
CA GLY A 592 20.03 9.01 -3.23
C GLY A 592 18.77 8.52 -3.95
N ALA A 593 18.06 7.54 -3.35
CA ALA A 593 16.81 7.00 -3.87
C ALA A 593 15.67 7.89 -3.38
N SER A 594 14.99 8.55 -4.29
CA SER A 594 13.73 9.22 -3.96
C SER A 594 12.56 8.39 -4.46
N ILE A 595 11.42 8.45 -3.76
CA ILE A 595 10.20 7.68 -4.11
C ILE A 595 9.75 8.02 -5.53
N ASP A 596 9.97 9.24 -5.99
CA ASP A 596 9.70 9.69 -7.35
C ASP A 596 10.58 9.01 -8.40
N LYS A 597 11.77 8.50 -8.04
CA LYS A 597 12.66 7.74 -8.92
C LYS A 597 12.41 6.22 -8.88
N GLY A 598 11.86 5.69 -7.79
CA GLY A 598 11.70 4.24 -7.58
C GLY A 598 10.42 3.63 -8.17
N VAL A 599 9.41 4.43 -8.50
CA VAL A 599 8.11 3.96 -9.01
C VAL A 599 7.98 4.13 -10.52
N GLY A 600 8.95 4.77 -11.18
CA GLY A 600 8.88 5.08 -12.62
C GLY A 600 10.21 4.96 -13.36
N GLY A 601 11.20 4.25 -12.80
CA GLY A 601 12.44 3.94 -13.48
C GLY A 601 12.36 2.66 -14.32
#